data_a6664e81fc9bc5324efc41d25875562b
#
_entry.id   a6664e81fc9bc5324efc41d25875562b
#
_cell.length_a   1.000
_cell.length_b   1.000
_cell.length_c   1.000
_cell.angle_alpha   90.00
_cell.angle_beta   90.00
_cell.angle_gamma   90.00
#
_symmetry.space_group_name_H-M   'P 1'
#
loop_
_entity.id
_entity.type
_entity.pdbx_description
1 polymer ?
#
loop_
_entity_poly.entity_id
_entity_poly.type
_entity_poly.pdbx_seq_one_letter_code
_entity_poly.pdbx_strand_id
1 'polypeptide(L)'
;EMWNHLQRNLDEPKILSPKKRRWQPIIYKVAATILLPVCLGLATYFGVEHMNKVSQDPFMVAVDYGQKANLTLPDGTKVWLNSATHLSYDAEYNKSDRKIYLDGEAYFEVAKNKDKRFIVCCNDLEIEALGTTFDVKGYCDDHSVTTLLAEGSVKVSNKTDVTLLKPGEKVEYHKSKQTFTKSVISDMREIDFWRNNMLIFNSAP
;
A
#
# COMPACT_ATOMS: atom_id res chain seq x y z
N GLU A 1 4.01 36.91 99.29
CA GLU A 1 3.42 35.61 98.93
C GLU A 1 2.25 35.72 97.90
N MET A 2 1.74 36.89 97.63
CA MET A 2 0.56 37.13 96.77
C MET A 2 0.96 37.29 95.25
N TRP A 3 2.25 37.45 94.94
CA TRP A 3 2.74 37.62 93.55
C TRP A 3 3.01 36.33 92.85
N ASN A 4 3.26 35.21 93.49
CA ASN A 4 3.59 33.94 92.90
C ASN A 4 2.34 33.14 92.43
N HIS A 5 1.14 33.58 92.75
CA HIS A 5 -0.11 32.93 92.28
C HIS A 5 -0.68 33.52 90.99
N LEU A 6 -0.18 34.69 90.55
CA LEU A 6 -0.71 35.38 89.39
C LEU A 6 0.03 34.97 88.04
N GLN A 7 1.18 34.31 88.15
CA GLN A 7 1.94 33.91 86.98
C GLN A 7 1.61 32.51 86.43
N ARG A 8 0.67 31.79 87.08
CA ARG A 8 0.41 30.38 86.67
C ARG A 8 -0.81 30.20 85.76
N ASN A 9 -1.43 31.27 85.31
CA ASN A 9 -2.62 31.22 84.42
C ASN A 9 -2.47 32.09 83.20
N LEU A 10 -1.26 32.29 82.74
CA LEU A 10 -1.06 32.66 81.31
C LEU A 10 -1.09 31.37 80.50
N ASP A 11 -2.32 30.98 80.16
CA ASP A 11 -2.54 29.92 79.12
C ASP A 11 -1.76 30.27 77.90
N GLU A 12 -0.70 29.50 77.67
CA GLU A 12 -0.06 29.53 76.38
C GLU A 12 -1.10 29.28 75.28
N PRO A 13 -1.15 30.09 74.20
CA PRO A 13 -2.11 29.85 73.15
C PRO A 13 -1.75 28.50 72.55
N LYS A 14 -2.62 27.49 72.73
CA LYS A 14 -2.57 26.22 71.97
C LYS A 14 -2.63 26.55 70.49
N ILE A 15 -1.47 26.62 69.85
CA ILE A 15 -1.32 26.66 68.40
C ILE A 15 -1.91 25.33 67.89
N LEU A 16 -3.18 25.36 67.49
CA LEU A 16 -3.82 24.26 66.79
C LEU A 16 -3.08 24.11 65.44
N SER A 17 -2.11 23.24 65.42
CA SER A 17 -1.51 22.85 64.14
C SER A 17 -2.60 22.35 63.19
N PRO A 18 -2.72 22.88 61.97
CA PRO A 18 -3.73 22.44 61.03
C PRO A 18 -3.52 20.92 60.76
N LYS A 19 -4.51 20.13 61.14
CA LYS A 19 -4.57 18.70 60.86
C LYS A 19 -4.47 18.54 59.35
N LYS A 20 -3.28 18.28 58.80
CA LYS A 20 -3.09 17.97 57.38
C LYS A 20 -4.01 16.82 57.02
N ARG A 21 -5.11 17.18 56.32
CA ARG A 21 -6.15 16.26 55.88
C ARG A 21 -5.49 15.25 54.95
N ARG A 22 -5.29 14.00 55.43
CA ARG A 22 -4.64 12.87 54.72
C ARG A 22 -5.53 12.34 53.58
N TRP A 23 -5.96 13.22 52.68
CA TRP A 23 -6.71 12.82 51.48
C TRP A 23 -5.81 12.43 50.32
N GLN A 24 -4.53 12.83 50.32
CA GLN A 24 -3.59 12.51 49.27
C GLN A 24 -3.43 11.01 49.00
N PRO A 25 -3.27 10.11 49.99
CA PRO A 25 -3.09 8.69 49.70
C PRO A 25 -4.33 8.00 49.10
N ILE A 26 -5.54 8.55 49.35
CA ILE A 26 -6.79 7.99 48.81
C ILE A 26 -6.93 8.35 47.34
N ILE A 27 -6.60 9.58 46.97
CA ILE A 27 -6.65 10.05 45.57
C ILE A 27 -5.70 9.24 44.69
N TYR A 28 -4.47 8.97 45.13
CA TYR A 28 -3.52 8.13 44.37
C TYR A 28 -4.00 6.69 44.24
N LYS A 29 -4.63 6.11 45.26
CA LYS A 29 -5.19 4.75 45.19
C LYS A 29 -6.34 4.66 44.20
N VAL A 30 -7.26 5.63 44.21
CA VAL A 30 -8.40 5.68 43.27
C VAL A 30 -7.91 5.98 41.86
N ALA A 31 -6.96 6.88 41.68
CA ALA A 31 -6.37 7.16 40.39
C ALA A 31 -5.64 5.92 39.79
N ALA A 32 -4.89 5.18 40.59
CA ALA A 32 -4.20 3.96 40.15
C ALA A 32 -5.16 2.84 39.76
N THR A 33 -6.30 2.68 40.48
CA THR A 33 -7.29 1.65 40.13
C THR A 33 -8.03 1.91 38.81
N ILE A 34 -8.11 3.17 38.38
CA ILE A 34 -8.72 3.53 37.09
C ILE A 34 -7.68 3.59 35.97
N LEU A 35 -6.51 4.19 36.24
CA LEU A 35 -5.46 4.36 35.23
C LEU A 35 -4.84 3.03 34.77
N LEU A 36 -4.60 2.10 35.70
CA LEU A 36 -4.00 0.80 35.37
C LEU A 36 -4.82 0.00 34.33
N PRO A 37 -6.13 -0.24 34.51
CA PRO A 37 -6.92 -0.98 33.52
C PRO A 37 -7.10 -0.19 32.22
N VAL A 38 -7.17 1.14 32.26
CA VAL A 38 -7.22 1.97 31.03
C VAL A 38 -5.91 1.87 30.26
N CYS A 39 -4.77 2.01 30.93
CA CYS A 39 -3.46 1.85 30.27
C CYS A 39 -3.28 0.43 29.73
N LEU A 40 -3.70 -0.59 30.48
CA LEU A 40 -3.63 -1.99 30.03
C LEU A 40 -4.56 -2.22 28.81
N GLY A 41 -5.76 -1.67 28.84
CA GLY A 41 -6.71 -1.72 27.74
C GLY A 41 -6.19 -1.01 26.47
N LEU A 42 -5.59 0.16 26.63
CA LEU A 42 -4.95 0.86 25.53
C LEU A 42 -3.71 0.10 25.00
N ALA A 43 -2.87 -0.42 25.90
CA ALA A 43 -1.70 -1.19 25.52
C ALA A 43 -2.08 -2.48 24.76
N THR A 44 -3.15 -3.18 25.21
CA THR A 44 -3.65 -4.36 24.48
C THR A 44 -4.31 -3.96 23.17
N TYR A 45 -5.08 -2.89 23.11
CA TYR A 45 -5.69 -2.38 21.88
C TYR A 45 -4.62 -2.02 20.84
N PHE A 46 -3.66 -1.17 21.19
CA PHE A 46 -2.56 -0.79 20.29
C PHE A 46 -1.62 -1.96 19.99
N GLY A 47 -1.41 -2.86 20.96
CA GLY A 47 -0.60 -4.07 20.77
C GLY A 47 -1.21 -5.03 19.76
N VAL A 48 -2.51 -5.31 19.87
CA VAL A 48 -3.24 -6.17 18.92
C VAL A 48 -3.30 -5.52 17.54
N GLU A 49 -3.55 -4.20 17.45
CA GLU A 49 -3.54 -3.49 16.17
C GLU A 49 -2.15 -3.51 15.51
N HIS A 50 -1.08 -3.42 16.30
CA HIS A 50 0.29 -3.51 15.79
C HIS A 50 0.65 -4.95 15.38
N MET A 51 0.20 -5.95 16.13
CA MET A 51 0.39 -7.37 15.79
C MET A 51 -0.41 -7.80 14.54
N ASN A 52 -1.59 -7.23 14.32
CA ASN A 52 -2.37 -7.47 13.10
C ASN A 52 -1.75 -6.84 11.84
N LYS A 53 -0.82 -5.90 12.00
CA LYS A 53 0.04 -5.38 10.91
C LYS A 53 1.29 -6.24 10.67
N VAL A 54 1.47 -7.33 11.44
CA VAL A 54 2.56 -8.28 11.20
C VAL A 54 2.34 -8.90 9.82
N SER A 55 3.20 -8.50 8.92
CA SER A 55 3.64 -9.11 7.66
C SER A 55 2.81 -10.32 7.22
N GLN A 56 1.69 -10.07 6.57
CA GLN A 56 1.22 -11.06 5.63
C GLN A 56 2.22 -11.00 4.48
N ASP A 57 2.96 -12.08 4.28
CA ASP A 57 3.88 -12.19 3.16
C ASP A 57 3.14 -11.82 1.86
N PRO A 58 3.76 -11.06 0.97
CA PRO A 58 3.12 -10.71 -0.29
C PRO A 58 2.83 -11.99 -1.08
N PHE A 59 1.67 -12.06 -1.67
CA PHE A 59 1.39 -13.11 -2.64
C PHE A 59 2.30 -12.91 -3.85
N MET A 60 3.03 -13.95 -4.25
CA MET A 60 3.97 -13.89 -5.36
C MET A 60 3.73 -15.06 -6.32
N VAL A 61 3.72 -14.75 -7.60
CA VAL A 61 3.74 -15.73 -8.70
C VAL A 61 4.99 -15.50 -9.51
N ALA A 62 5.79 -16.54 -9.69
CA ALA A 62 6.95 -16.56 -10.56
C ALA A 62 6.71 -17.55 -11.69
N VAL A 63 7.01 -17.14 -12.92
CA VAL A 63 6.93 -17.96 -14.14
C VAL A 63 8.34 -18.16 -14.68
N ASP A 64 8.74 -19.41 -14.81
CA ASP A 64 10.07 -19.77 -15.31
C ASP A 64 10.24 -19.45 -16.80
N TYR A 65 11.49 -19.46 -17.26
CA TYR A 65 11.84 -19.30 -18.66
C TYR A 65 11.13 -20.33 -19.55
N GLY A 66 10.55 -19.87 -20.65
CA GLY A 66 9.84 -20.72 -21.61
C GLY A 66 8.45 -21.17 -21.17
N GLN A 67 8.02 -20.81 -19.98
CA GLN A 67 6.68 -21.10 -19.45
C GLN A 67 5.77 -19.88 -19.53
N LYS A 68 4.46 -20.13 -19.41
CA LYS A 68 3.42 -19.11 -19.27
C LYS A 68 2.44 -19.56 -18.20
N ALA A 69 1.83 -18.59 -17.50
CA ALA A 69 0.82 -18.87 -16.52
C ALA A 69 -0.40 -17.96 -16.71
N ASN A 70 -1.55 -18.39 -16.22
CA ASN A 70 -2.71 -17.52 -16.07
C ASN A 70 -3.26 -17.64 -14.66
N LEU A 71 -3.78 -16.55 -14.16
CA LEU A 71 -4.40 -16.50 -12.84
C LEU A 71 -5.57 -15.50 -12.83
N THR A 72 -6.43 -15.67 -11.84
CA THR A 72 -7.48 -14.70 -11.54
C THR A 72 -7.19 -14.09 -10.17
N LEU A 73 -7.09 -12.78 -10.12
CA LEU A 73 -6.88 -12.02 -8.89
C LEU A 73 -8.16 -12.00 -8.03
N PRO A 74 -8.06 -11.68 -6.73
CA PRO A 74 -9.20 -11.68 -5.81
C PRO A 74 -10.35 -10.73 -6.19
N ASP A 75 -10.09 -9.74 -7.04
CA ASP A 75 -11.08 -8.80 -7.57
C ASP A 75 -11.79 -9.28 -8.86
N GLY A 76 -11.41 -10.46 -9.36
CA GLY A 76 -11.90 -11.02 -10.61
C GLY A 76 -11.12 -10.60 -11.87
N THR A 77 -10.06 -9.80 -11.72
CA THR A 77 -9.15 -9.46 -12.82
C THR A 77 -8.43 -10.72 -13.30
N LYS A 78 -8.42 -10.95 -14.62
CA LYS A 78 -7.66 -12.04 -15.23
C LYS A 78 -6.32 -11.55 -15.70
N VAL A 79 -5.29 -12.32 -15.42
CA VAL A 79 -3.90 -12.00 -15.76
C VAL A 79 -3.26 -13.18 -16.46
N TRP A 80 -2.59 -12.93 -17.58
CA TRP A 80 -1.70 -13.88 -18.24
C TRP A 80 -0.28 -13.38 -18.08
N LEU A 81 0.59 -14.24 -17.63
CA LEU A 81 2.01 -13.96 -17.38
C LEU A 81 2.83 -14.66 -18.45
N ASN A 82 3.73 -13.91 -19.09
CA ASN A 82 4.68 -14.45 -20.04
C ASN A 82 5.89 -15.07 -19.34
N SER A 83 6.79 -15.63 -20.11
CA SER A 83 8.04 -16.27 -19.67
C SER A 83 8.88 -15.32 -18.80
N ALA A 84 9.54 -15.87 -17.77
CA ALA A 84 10.42 -15.15 -16.85
C ALA A 84 9.75 -13.94 -16.17
N THR A 85 8.47 -14.05 -15.82
CA THR A 85 7.69 -12.97 -15.24
C THR A 85 7.44 -13.20 -13.75
N HIS A 86 7.61 -12.17 -12.96
CA HIS A 86 7.27 -12.13 -11.54
C HIS A 86 6.15 -11.12 -11.30
N LEU A 87 5.09 -11.56 -10.65
CA LEU A 87 3.98 -10.72 -10.23
C LEU A 87 3.76 -10.88 -8.73
N SER A 88 3.60 -9.77 -8.02
CA SER A 88 3.28 -9.81 -6.59
C SER A 88 2.27 -8.73 -6.20
N TYR A 89 1.54 -8.99 -5.12
CA TYR A 89 0.69 -8.02 -4.45
C TYR A 89 0.64 -8.32 -2.95
N ASP A 90 0.39 -7.31 -2.15
CA ASP A 90 0.33 -7.44 -0.69
C ASP A 90 -1.08 -7.76 -0.16
N ALA A 91 -1.20 -7.97 1.13
CA ALA A 91 -2.45 -8.24 1.82
C ALA A 91 -3.44 -7.06 1.82
N GLU A 92 -2.99 -5.86 1.47
CA GLU A 92 -3.81 -4.67 1.35
C GLU A 92 -4.48 -4.57 -0.04
N TYR A 93 -4.15 -5.53 -0.95
CA TYR A 93 -4.77 -5.61 -2.28
C TYR A 93 -6.29 -5.61 -2.18
N ASN A 94 -6.92 -4.74 -2.97
CA ASN A 94 -8.38 -4.57 -3.01
C ASN A 94 -9.03 -4.02 -1.72
N LYS A 95 -8.27 -3.50 -0.76
CA LYS A 95 -8.83 -2.75 0.39
C LYS A 95 -9.13 -1.30 -0.02
N SER A 96 -8.14 -0.53 -0.43
CA SER A 96 -8.28 0.84 -0.96
C SER A 96 -8.10 0.87 -2.47
N ASP A 97 -6.97 0.41 -2.95
CA ASP A 97 -6.59 0.27 -4.35
C ASP A 97 -6.26 -1.20 -4.67
N ARG A 98 -6.16 -1.54 -5.95
CA ARG A 98 -5.78 -2.85 -6.46
C ARG A 98 -4.38 -2.76 -7.02
N LYS A 99 -3.36 -2.71 -6.11
CA LYS A 99 -1.97 -2.47 -6.47
C LYS A 99 -1.22 -3.78 -6.61
N ILE A 100 -0.52 -3.94 -7.74
CA ILE A 100 0.36 -5.07 -8.04
C ILE A 100 1.74 -4.58 -8.49
N TYR A 101 2.73 -5.44 -8.33
CA TYR A 101 4.09 -5.21 -8.80
C TYR A 101 4.42 -6.23 -9.86
N LEU A 102 4.98 -5.77 -10.97
CA LEU A 102 5.31 -6.57 -12.15
C LEU A 102 6.77 -6.38 -12.52
N ASP A 103 7.49 -7.51 -12.70
CA ASP A 103 8.75 -7.60 -13.39
C ASP A 103 8.61 -8.67 -14.48
N GLY A 104 8.58 -8.27 -15.73
CA GLY A 104 8.30 -9.15 -16.86
C GLY A 104 7.22 -8.62 -17.80
N GLU A 105 6.45 -9.52 -18.40
CA GLU A 105 5.37 -9.19 -19.33
C GLU A 105 4.06 -9.84 -18.92
N ALA A 106 3.00 -9.04 -18.85
CA ALA A 106 1.68 -9.49 -18.47
C ALA A 106 0.57 -8.79 -19.23
N TYR A 107 -0.43 -9.58 -19.63
CA TYR A 107 -1.67 -9.11 -20.22
C TYR A 107 -2.78 -9.14 -19.16
N PHE A 108 -3.55 -8.07 -19.08
CA PHE A 108 -4.57 -7.84 -18.08
C PHE A 108 -5.95 -7.65 -18.72
N GLU A 109 -6.94 -8.39 -18.22
CA GLU A 109 -8.37 -8.09 -18.39
C GLU A 109 -8.90 -7.63 -17.04
N VAL A 110 -8.85 -6.32 -16.78
CA VAL A 110 -9.15 -5.74 -15.46
C VAL A 110 -10.64 -5.73 -15.22
N ALA A 111 -11.08 -6.27 -14.08
CA ALA A 111 -12.44 -6.21 -13.62
C ALA A 111 -12.90 -4.75 -13.43
N LYS A 112 -14.07 -4.40 -14.01
CA LYS A 112 -14.61 -3.03 -13.95
C LYS A 112 -14.95 -2.64 -12.52
N ASN A 113 -14.25 -1.66 -11.99
CA ASN A 113 -14.52 -1.07 -10.68
C ASN A 113 -14.05 0.39 -10.69
N LYS A 114 -15.01 1.32 -10.59
CA LYS A 114 -14.74 2.76 -10.61
C LYS A 114 -14.28 3.31 -9.26
N ASP A 115 -14.56 2.58 -8.19
CA ASP A 115 -14.28 3.03 -6.83
C ASP A 115 -12.85 2.70 -6.38
N LYS A 116 -12.22 1.68 -7.01
CA LYS A 116 -10.88 1.22 -6.67
C LYS A 116 -10.03 1.15 -7.93
N ARG A 117 -8.97 1.92 -7.97
CA ARG A 117 -8.03 1.94 -9.09
C ARG A 117 -7.26 0.62 -9.15
N PHE A 118 -7.02 0.12 -10.35
CA PHE A 118 -6.08 -0.96 -10.59
C PHE A 118 -4.74 -0.35 -11.01
N ILE A 119 -3.68 -0.65 -10.28
CA ILE A 119 -2.37 -0.02 -10.47
C ILE A 119 -1.32 -1.10 -10.64
N VAL A 120 -0.66 -1.11 -11.79
CA VAL A 120 0.52 -1.93 -12.04
C VAL A 120 1.76 -1.08 -11.83
N CYS A 121 2.58 -1.46 -10.84
CA CYS A 121 3.89 -0.90 -10.62
C CYS A 121 4.92 -1.72 -11.38
N CYS A 122 5.57 -1.13 -12.36
CA CYS A 122 6.58 -1.77 -13.18
C CYS A 122 7.79 -0.84 -13.32
N ASN A 123 8.92 -1.22 -12.75
CA ASN A 123 10.09 -0.35 -12.62
C ASN A 123 9.70 0.98 -11.93
N ASP A 124 9.98 2.14 -12.55
CA ASP A 124 9.65 3.47 -12.03
C ASP A 124 8.26 3.97 -12.48
N LEU A 125 7.45 3.11 -13.10
CA LEU A 125 6.14 3.47 -13.64
C LEU A 125 4.99 2.99 -12.76
N GLU A 126 3.94 3.80 -12.70
CA GLU A 126 2.61 3.42 -12.27
C GLU A 126 1.64 3.48 -13.47
N ILE A 127 1.01 2.34 -13.75
CA ILE A 127 0.07 2.15 -14.85
C ILE A 127 -1.31 1.95 -14.23
N GLU A 128 -2.17 2.96 -14.35
CA GLU A 128 -3.47 3.02 -13.69
C GLU A 128 -4.62 2.70 -14.67
N ALA A 129 -5.52 1.81 -14.25
CA ALA A 129 -6.68 1.35 -15.01
C ALA A 129 -7.94 1.25 -14.14
N LEU A 130 -9.13 1.37 -14.75
CA LEU A 130 -10.41 1.29 -14.03
C LEU A 130 -11.33 0.16 -14.55
N GLY A 131 -10.90 -0.62 -15.50
CA GLY A 131 -11.65 -1.67 -16.16
C GLY A 131 -11.31 -1.70 -17.64
N THR A 132 -10.10 -2.13 -17.93
CA THR A 132 -9.43 -2.01 -19.22
C THR A 132 -8.77 -3.33 -19.60
N THR A 133 -8.53 -3.50 -20.88
CA THR A 133 -7.73 -4.60 -21.42
C THR A 133 -6.44 -4.03 -21.99
N PHE A 134 -5.28 -4.44 -21.44
CA PHE A 134 -3.99 -3.90 -21.82
C PHE A 134 -2.86 -4.89 -21.53
N ASP A 135 -1.72 -4.66 -22.17
CA ASP A 135 -0.48 -5.40 -21.97
C ASP A 135 0.62 -4.49 -21.43
N VAL A 136 1.44 -5.03 -20.55
CA VAL A 136 2.62 -4.36 -20.00
C VAL A 136 3.82 -5.29 -20.15
N LYS A 137 4.85 -4.78 -20.81
CA LYS A 137 6.16 -5.43 -20.91
C LYS A 137 7.24 -4.57 -20.29
N GLY A 138 7.86 -5.06 -19.23
CA GLY A 138 8.87 -4.30 -18.49
C GLY A 138 9.77 -5.18 -17.65
N TYR A 139 10.58 -6.00 -18.29
CA TYR A 139 11.64 -6.75 -17.61
C TYR A 139 12.69 -5.82 -17.02
N CYS A 140 13.24 -6.17 -15.86
CA CYS A 140 14.24 -5.33 -15.19
C CYS A 140 15.44 -5.04 -16.08
N ASP A 141 15.85 -6.00 -16.90
CA ASP A 141 17.01 -5.92 -17.79
C ASP A 141 16.73 -5.23 -19.14
N ASP A 142 15.46 -4.99 -19.49
CA ASP A 142 15.10 -4.27 -20.71
C ASP A 142 15.41 -2.78 -20.59
N HIS A 143 15.75 -2.14 -21.70
CA HIS A 143 16.03 -0.69 -21.77
C HIS A 143 14.77 0.18 -21.71
N SER A 144 13.61 -0.42 -21.95
CA SER A 144 12.32 0.29 -21.98
C SER A 144 11.23 -0.54 -21.32
N VAL A 145 10.14 0.17 -20.93
CA VAL A 145 8.87 -0.43 -20.54
C VAL A 145 7.84 -0.05 -21.58
N THR A 146 7.12 -1.04 -22.11
CA THR A 146 6.06 -0.83 -23.11
C THR A 146 4.69 -1.13 -22.52
N THR A 147 3.72 -0.27 -22.78
CA THR A 147 2.32 -0.50 -22.42
C THR A 147 1.46 -0.32 -23.67
N LEU A 148 0.65 -1.35 -23.98
CA LEU A 148 -0.27 -1.40 -25.14
C LEU A 148 -1.70 -1.47 -24.63
N LEU A 149 -2.59 -0.65 -25.19
CA LEU A 149 -4.00 -0.61 -24.79
C LEU A 149 -4.92 -1.17 -25.84
N ALA A 150 -5.69 -2.22 -25.48
CA ALA A 150 -6.72 -2.81 -26.35
C ALA A 150 -8.09 -2.17 -26.14
N GLU A 151 -8.54 -2.03 -24.89
CA GLU A 151 -9.87 -1.53 -24.55
C GLU A 151 -9.83 -0.65 -23.29
N GLY A 152 -10.62 0.43 -23.28
CA GLY A 152 -10.80 1.32 -22.14
C GLY A 152 -9.86 2.51 -22.15
N SER A 153 -9.26 2.85 -21.02
CA SER A 153 -8.31 3.96 -20.86
C SER A 153 -7.27 3.60 -19.81
N VAL A 154 -6.02 3.87 -20.10
CA VAL A 154 -4.88 3.67 -19.20
C VAL A 154 -4.11 4.96 -19.02
N LYS A 155 -3.76 5.28 -17.77
CA LYS A 155 -2.86 6.35 -17.42
C LYS A 155 -1.51 5.75 -17.03
N VAL A 156 -0.47 6.12 -17.74
CA VAL A 156 0.92 5.73 -17.46
C VAL A 156 1.64 6.96 -16.92
N SER A 157 2.25 6.82 -15.76
CA SER A 157 2.95 7.93 -15.08
C SER A 157 4.27 7.46 -14.47
N ASN A 158 5.23 8.36 -14.46
CA ASN A 158 6.43 8.29 -13.63
C ASN A 158 6.41 9.46 -12.62
N LYS A 159 7.53 9.78 -11.99
CA LYS A 159 7.64 10.86 -11.01
C LYS A 159 7.42 12.27 -11.60
N THR A 160 7.65 12.46 -12.88
CA THR A 160 7.67 13.78 -13.55
C THR A 160 6.59 13.96 -14.60
N ASP A 161 6.23 12.88 -15.31
CA ASP A 161 5.40 12.92 -16.50
C ASP A 161 4.22 11.96 -16.44
N VAL A 162 3.17 12.30 -17.17
CA VAL A 162 1.94 11.50 -17.27
C VAL A 162 1.51 11.39 -18.73
N THR A 163 1.15 10.18 -19.16
CA THR A 163 0.62 9.91 -20.50
C THR A 163 -0.69 9.12 -20.40
N LEU A 164 -1.70 9.53 -21.17
CA LEU A 164 -2.97 8.79 -21.29
C LEU A 164 -2.97 8.03 -22.61
N LEU A 165 -3.36 6.75 -22.55
CA LEU A 165 -3.55 5.88 -23.71
C LEU A 165 -5.04 5.75 -24.05
N LYS A 166 -5.32 5.72 -25.35
CA LYS A 166 -6.60 5.32 -25.96
C LYS A 166 -6.45 3.95 -26.62
N PRO A 167 -7.54 3.23 -26.84
CA PRO A 167 -7.50 1.96 -27.54
C PRO A 167 -6.75 2.05 -28.88
N GLY A 168 -5.85 1.08 -29.13
CA GLY A 168 -4.97 1.07 -30.30
C GLY A 168 -3.71 1.91 -30.17
N GLU A 169 -3.45 2.50 -29.00
CA GLU A 169 -2.21 3.23 -28.74
C GLU A 169 -1.25 2.42 -27.87
N LYS A 170 0.03 2.68 -28.05
CA LYS A 170 1.11 2.19 -27.18
C LYS A 170 2.00 3.34 -26.72
N VAL A 171 2.58 3.16 -25.54
CA VAL A 171 3.63 4.02 -25.01
C VAL A 171 4.85 3.19 -24.67
N GLU A 172 6.00 3.67 -25.05
CA GLU A 172 7.31 3.15 -24.67
C GLU A 172 8.01 4.15 -23.77
N TYR A 173 8.37 3.71 -22.57
CA TYR A 173 9.14 4.49 -21.61
C TYR A 173 10.60 4.07 -21.66
N HIS A 174 11.49 4.97 -22.06
CA HIS A 174 12.92 4.75 -22.11
C HIS A 174 13.55 5.00 -20.74
N LYS A 175 13.98 3.95 -20.04
CA LYS A 175 14.50 4.02 -18.67
C LYS A 175 15.68 4.99 -18.52
N SER A 176 16.62 4.97 -19.46
CA SER A 176 17.83 5.83 -19.39
C SER A 176 17.56 7.31 -19.61
N LYS A 177 16.58 7.64 -20.47
CA LYS A 177 16.21 9.02 -20.82
C LYS A 177 15.06 9.56 -19.96
N GLN A 178 14.36 8.66 -19.27
CA GLN A 178 13.12 8.96 -18.51
C GLN A 178 12.04 9.65 -19.35
N THR A 179 11.91 9.27 -20.63
CA THR A 179 10.99 9.89 -21.59
C THR A 179 9.98 8.90 -22.12
N PHE A 180 8.77 9.38 -22.40
CA PHE A 180 7.69 8.63 -23.04
C PHE A 180 7.70 8.86 -24.56
N THR A 181 7.60 7.80 -25.34
CA THR A 181 7.34 7.84 -26.77
C THR A 181 6.00 7.17 -27.03
N LYS A 182 5.02 7.93 -27.50
CA LYS A 182 3.67 7.41 -27.80
C LYS A 182 3.53 7.15 -29.31
N SER A 183 2.90 6.05 -29.67
CA SER A 183 2.62 5.67 -31.06
C SER A 183 1.30 4.91 -31.16
N VAL A 184 0.81 4.73 -32.38
CA VAL A 184 -0.35 3.89 -32.69
C VAL A 184 0.11 2.48 -33.00
N ILE A 185 -0.63 1.49 -32.51
CA ILE A 185 -0.37 0.07 -32.80
C ILE A 185 -0.75 -0.20 -34.25
N SER A 186 0.18 -0.70 -35.03
CA SER A 186 -0.04 -1.01 -36.47
C SER A 186 -0.90 -2.25 -36.67
N ASP A 187 -0.78 -3.22 -35.78
CA ASP A 187 -1.54 -4.47 -35.77
C ASP A 187 -2.01 -4.77 -34.35
N MET A 188 -3.32 -4.78 -34.14
CA MET A 188 -3.92 -5.06 -32.80
C MET A 188 -3.53 -6.44 -32.25
N ARG A 189 -3.05 -7.35 -33.08
CA ARG A 189 -2.51 -8.63 -32.62
C ARG A 189 -1.21 -8.48 -31.84
N GLU A 190 -0.50 -7.34 -31.96
CA GLU A 190 0.69 -7.06 -31.15
C GLU A 190 0.39 -7.13 -29.63
N ILE A 191 -0.85 -6.89 -29.21
CA ILE A 191 -1.23 -6.83 -27.80
C ILE A 191 -1.22 -8.22 -27.13
N ASP A 192 -1.58 -9.28 -27.91
CA ASP A 192 -1.80 -10.61 -27.32
C ASP A 192 -1.20 -11.78 -28.10
N PHE A 193 -0.41 -11.52 -29.16
CA PHE A 193 0.14 -12.60 -30.02
C PHE A 193 0.97 -13.61 -29.21
N TRP A 194 1.73 -13.17 -28.23
CA TRP A 194 2.51 -14.04 -27.37
C TRP A 194 1.62 -14.99 -26.56
N ARG A 195 0.45 -14.52 -26.11
CA ARG A 195 -0.55 -15.31 -25.39
C ARG A 195 -1.10 -16.46 -26.24
N ASN A 196 -1.27 -16.20 -27.53
CA ASN A 196 -1.80 -17.16 -28.51
C ASN A 196 -0.71 -18.02 -29.18
N ASN A 197 0.54 -17.98 -28.69
CA ASN A 197 1.70 -18.68 -29.27
C ASN A 197 1.96 -18.32 -30.74
N MET A 198 1.64 -17.11 -31.15
CA MET A 198 1.95 -16.58 -32.47
C MET A 198 3.27 -15.84 -32.45
N LEU A 199 4.03 -15.97 -33.51
CA LEU A 199 5.25 -15.19 -33.78
C LEU A 199 4.97 -14.26 -34.95
N ILE A 200 5.24 -12.98 -34.78
CA ILE A 200 5.16 -11.99 -35.85
C ILE A 200 6.59 -11.74 -36.32
N PHE A 201 6.86 -12.14 -37.55
CA PHE A 201 8.11 -11.80 -38.23
C PHE A 201 7.87 -10.51 -39.02
N ASN A 202 8.32 -9.40 -38.50
CA ASN A 202 8.43 -8.19 -39.32
C ASN A 202 9.60 -8.41 -40.24
N SER A 203 9.33 -8.63 -41.54
CA SER A 203 10.37 -8.61 -42.55
C SER A 203 11.01 -7.23 -42.52
N ALA A 204 12.26 -7.15 -42.01
CA ALA A 204 13.06 -5.94 -42.20
C ALA A 204 13.22 -5.70 -43.71
N PRO A 205 13.20 -4.43 -44.12
CA PRO A 205 13.44 -4.07 -45.51
C PRO A 205 14.82 -4.50 -45.99
#